data_244c7c00b2459f7c6b364394c2fb7db9
#
_entry.id   244c7c00b2459f7c6b364394c2fb7db9
#
_cell.length_a   1.000
_cell.length_b   1.000
_cell.length_c   1.000
_cell.angle_alpha   90.00
_cell.angle_beta   90.00
_cell.angle_gamma   90.00
#
_symmetry.space_group_name_H-M   'P 1'
#
loop_
_entity.id
_entity.type
_entity.pdbx_description
1 polymer ?
#
loop_
_entity_poly.entity_id
_entity_poly.type
_entity_poly.pdbx_seq_one_letter_code
_entity_poly.pdbx_strand_id
1 'polypeptide(L)'
;MQFNAKINTDGEYRQFHGWTVICDIKNDMKFIENYIKYNNVLSKYFSPLPHSSYHITLYNIWSNGRPLLDHQKKYIEHNFPFQKKKLEEFSKQQDFFNPGKCINELLYRLSYECQQNTWSEIKLKIKKVFYNGNTIRISVKKWPVLDKMNNMRKRLTDICNNEDGMGSYHVTLGYKYKNIDDEEKKIIDNEVNILNMLLTDQTFIL
;
A
#
# COMPACT_ATOMS: atom_id res chain seq x y z
N MET A 1 18.66 13.14 4.40
CA MET A 1 17.44 12.91 3.58
C MET A 1 16.88 11.53 3.90
N GLN A 2 15.65 11.45 4.33
CA GLN A 2 15.04 10.16 4.67
C GLN A 2 14.42 9.60 3.39
N PHE A 3 15.12 8.67 2.74
CA PHE A 3 14.53 7.86 1.69
C PHE A 3 13.33 7.08 2.24
N ASN A 4 12.51 6.56 1.35
CA ASN A 4 11.32 5.79 1.68
C ASN A 4 11.61 4.77 2.80
N ALA A 5 10.79 4.76 3.86
CA ALA A 5 10.97 3.84 4.99
C ALA A 5 10.96 2.34 4.60
N LYS A 6 10.52 2.03 3.38
CA LYS A 6 10.37 0.65 2.86
C LYS A 6 11.58 0.12 2.10
N ILE A 7 12.57 0.97 1.79
CA ILE A 7 13.73 0.58 0.97
C ILE A 7 14.98 1.32 1.45
N ASN A 8 16.14 0.66 1.38
CA ASN A 8 17.43 1.28 1.66
C ASN A 8 18.03 1.94 0.39
N THR A 9 19.20 2.57 0.54
CA THR A 9 19.91 3.23 -0.57
C THR A 9 20.52 2.27 -1.58
N ASP A 10 20.60 0.99 -1.25
CA ASP A 10 21.14 -0.06 -2.12
C ASP A 10 20.05 -0.75 -2.95
N GLY A 11 18.78 -0.33 -2.74
CA GLY A 11 17.65 -0.87 -3.46
C GLY A 11 17.05 -2.13 -2.84
N GLU A 12 17.47 -2.48 -1.62
CA GLU A 12 16.94 -3.63 -0.89
C GLU A 12 15.73 -3.23 -0.07
N TYR A 13 14.72 -4.10 -0.06
CA TYR A 13 13.51 -3.88 0.74
C TYR A 13 13.79 -4.11 2.22
N ARG A 14 13.36 -3.15 3.02
CA ARG A 14 13.32 -3.30 4.47
C ARG A 14 12.11 -4.12 4.87
N GLN A 15 12.26 -4.86 5.97
CA GLN A 15 11.12 -5.55 6.56
C GLN A 15 10.02 -4.52 6.87
N PHE A 16 8.84 -4.72 6.28
CA PHE A 16 7.67 -3.89 6.55
C PHE A 16 6.96 -4.40 7.79
N HIS A 17 6.78 -3.51 8.72
CA HIS A 17 6.08 -3.77 9.95
C HIS A 17 4.81 -2.94 9.97
N GLY A 18 3.67 -3.60 9.87
CA GLY A 18 2.38 -2.92 9.86
C GLY A 18 1.23 -3.86 9.55
N TRP A 19 0.03 -3.35 9.64
CA TRP A 19 -1.20 -4.04 9.31
C TRP A 19 -1.96 -3.27 8.25
N THR A 20 -2.25 -3.94 7.15
CA THR A 20 -3.05 -3.41 6.05
C THR A 20 -4.01 -4.48 5.57
N VAL A 21 -5.20 -4.06 5.19
CA VAL A 21 -6.11 -4.91 4.41
C VAL A 21 -5.81 -4.68 2.95
N ILE A 22 -5.51 -5.75 2.24
CA ILE A 22 -5.13 -5.70 0.83
C ILE A 22 -6.07 -6.56 -0.02
N CYS A 23 -6.12 -6.24 -1.30
CA CYS A 23 -6.70 -7.08 -2.33
C CYS A 23 -5.59 -7.50 -3.27
N ASP A 24 -5.27 -8.79 -3.29
CA ASP A 24 -4.22 -9.34 -4.14
C ASP A 24 -4.63 -9.31 -5.61
N ILE A 25 -3.66 -9.07 -6.49
CA ILE A 25 -3.86 -9.16 -7.94
C ILE A 25 -3.58 -10.60 -8.37
N LYS A 26 -4.58 -11.23 -9.00
CA LYS A 26 -4.51 -12.63 -9.44
C LYS A 26 -3.85 -12.82 -10.80
N ASN A 27 -3.70 -11.75 -11.58
CA ASN A 27 -3.04 -11.82 -12.88
C ASN A 27 -1.54 -12.07 -12.71
N ASP A 28 -0.97 -12.82 -13.65
CA ASP A 28 0.48 -12.85 -13.79
C ASP A 28 0.99 -11.51 -14.35
N MET A 29 1.68 -10.77 -13.49
CA MET A 29 2.23 -9.45 -13.80
C MET A 29 3.76 -9.46 -13.85
N LYS A 30 4.38 -10.62 -14.02
CA LYS A 30 5.83 -10.81 -14.05
C LYS A 30 6.53 -9.96 -15.11
N PHE A 31 5.85 -9.70 -16.22
CA PHE A 31 6.40 -8.86 -17.27
C PHE A 31 6.64 -7.41 -16.81
N ILE A 32 5.82 -6.88 -15.87
CA ILE A 32 6.00 -5.52 -15.33
C ILE A 32 7.21 -5.49 -14.40
N GLU A 33 7.33 -6.48 -13.51
CA GLU A 33 8.51 -6.64 -12.66
C GLU A 33 9.78 -6.68 -13.52
N ASN A 34 9.79 -7.54 -14.55
CA ASN A 34 10.89 -7.68 -15.49
C ASN A 34 11.17 -6.39 -16.27
N TYR A 35 10.13 -5.67 -16.68
CA TYR A 35 10.30 -4.39 -17.38
C TYR A 35 11.07 -3.41 -16.49
N ILE A 36 10.68 -3.20 -15.26
CA ILE A 36 11.37 -2.27 -14.34
C ILE A 36 12.79 -2.77 -14.03
N LYS A 37 12.95 -4.08 -13.79
CA LYS A 37 14.22 -4.71 -13.40
C LYS A 37 15.29 -4.63 -14.48
N TYR A 38 14.91 -4.82 -15.74
CA TYR A 38 15.85 -4.91 -16.85
C TYR A 38 15.86 -3.67 -17.75
N ASN A 39 15.01 -2.67 -17.48
CA ASN A 39 15.06 -1.40 -18.18
C ASN A 39 16.32 -0.62 -17.78
N ASN A 40 17.10 -0.19 -18.78
CA ASN A 40 18.40 0.46 -18.57
C ASN A 40 18.32 1.80 -17.83
N VAL A 41 17.14 2.41 -17.75
CA VAL A 41 16.88 3.66 -17.02
C VAL A 41 16.26 3.37 -15.67
N LEU A 42 15.09 2.70 -15.65
CA LEU A 42 14.31 2.51 -14.41
C LEU A 42 15.08 1.72 -13.35
N SER A 43 15.84 0.69 -13.75
CA SER A 43 16.62 -0.14 -12.82
C SER A 43 17.71 0.61 -12.05
N LYS A 44 18.14 1.78 -12.55
CA LYS A 44 19.14 2.63 -11.86
C LYS A 44 18.58 3.37 -10.66
N TYR A 45 17.26 3.57 -10.62
CA TYR A 45 16.59 4.43 -9.63
C TYR A 45 15.50 3.73 -8.83
N PHE A 46 14.94 2.65 -9.39
CA PHE A 46 13.83 1.92 -8.79
C PHE A 46 14.15 0.46 -8.60
N SER A 47 13.80 -0.04 -7.41
CA SER A 47 13.72 -1.47 -7.16
C SER A 47 12.28 -1.94 -7.41
N PRO A 48 12.07 -2.92 -8.31
CA PRO A 48 10.74 -3.46 -8.57
C PRO A 48 10.26 -4.28 -7.36
N LEU A 49 8.98 -4.19 -7.04
CA LEU A 49 8.35 -5.15 -6.15
C LEU A 49 8.21 -6.50 -6.87
N PRO A 50 8.36 -7.63 -6.18
CA PRO A 50 7.99 -8.93 -6.75
C PRO A 50 6.54 -8.91 -7.22
N HIS A 51 6.27 -9.39 -8.43
CA HIS A 51 4.91 -9.38 -8.98
C HIS A 51 3.91 -10.14 -8.09
N SER A 52 4.35 -11.17 -7.38
CA SER A 52 3.54 -11.91 -6.41
C SER A 52 3.09 -11.09 -5.20
N SER A 53 3.67 -9.91 -4.99
CA SER A 53 3.30 -8.98 -3.93
C SER A 53 2.42 -7.81 -4.41
N TYR A 54 2.03 -7.79 -5.69
CA TYR A 54 1.21 -6.72 -6.23
C TYR A 54 -0.20 -6.79 -5.65
N HIS A 55 -0.63 -5.69 -5.06
CA HIS A 55 -1.92 -5.59 -4.40
C HIS A 55 -2.47 -4.17 -4.48
N ILE A 56 -3.75 -4.04 -4.23
CA ILE A 56 -4.39 -2.77 -3.91
C ILE A 56 -4.58 -2.71 -2.40
N THR A 57 -4.06 -1.68 -1.76
CA THR A 57 -4.36 -1.41 -0.36
C THR A 57 -5.81 -0.96 -0.23
N LEU A 58 -6.62 -1.79 0.40
CA LEU A 58 -8.00 -1.47 0.69
C LEU A 58 -8.08 -0.55 1.90
N TYR A 59 -7.36 -0.89 2.98
CA TYR A 59 -7.35 -0.13 4.19
C TYR A 59 -5.99 -0.23 4.90
N ASN A 60 -5.44 0.90 5.32
CA ASN A 60 -4.19 0.95 6.06
C ASN A 60 -4.49 1.14 7.55
N ILE A 61 -4.31 0.08 8.34
CA ILE A 61 -4.58 0.11 9.77
C ILE A 61 -3.45 0.87 10.48
N TRP A 62 -2.23 0.43 10.26
CA TRP A 62 -1.04 1.04 10.85
C TRP A 62 0.25 0.55 10.18
N SER A 63 1.31 1.36 10.22
CA SER A 63 2.63 0.95 9.75
C SER A 63 3.75 1.56 10.60
N ASN A 64 4.84 0.79 10.77
CA ASN A 64 6.03 1.23 11.47
C ASN A 64 6.60 2.54 10.91
N GLY A 65 7.14 3.39 11.78
CA GLY A 65 7.69 4.70 11.40
C GLY A 65 6.64 5.80 11.26
N ARG A 66 5.36 5.51 11.52
CA ARG A 66 4.31 6.51 11.65
C ARG A 66 3.83 6.54 13.10
N PRO A 67 3.75 7.74 13.71
CA PRO A 67 3.09 7.85 15.01
C PRO A 67 1.64 7.38 14.87
N LEU A 68 1.08 6.83 15.94
CA LEU A 68 -0.35 6.58 16.00
C LEU A 68 -1.07 7.91 15.76
N LEU A 69 -1.99 7.92 14.83
CA LEU A 69 -2.84 9.09 14.58
C LEU A 69 -3.75 9.31 15.79
N ASP A 70 -4.17 10.54 16.02
CA ASP A 70 -4.93 10.89 17.25
C ASP A 70 -6.24 10.09 17.39
N HIS A 71 -6.89 9.76 16.28
CA HIS A 71 -8.08 8.91 16.30
C HIS A 71 -7.76 7.44 16.63
N GLN A 72 -6.61 6.92 16.21
CA GLN A 72 -6.14 5.58 16.57
C GLN A 72 -5.85 5.54 18.08
N LYS A 73 -5.21 6.58 18.63
CA LYS A 73 -5.01 6.73 20.07
C LYS A 73 -6.35 6.76 20.80
N LYS A 74 -7.29 7.60 20.35
CA LYS A 74 -8.62 7.72 20.96
C LYS A 74 -9.40 6.39 20.91
N TYR A 75 -9.33 5.67 19.79
CA TYR A 75 -9.96 4.35 19.69
C TYR A 75 -9.40 3.37 20.70
N ILE A 76 -8.07 3.33 20.84
CA ILE A 76 -7.39 2.45 21.78
C ILE A 76 -7.69 2.88 23.21
N GLU A 77 -7.67 4.18 23.50
CA GLU A 77 -8.00 4.73 24.82
C GLU A 77 -9.44 4.41 25.22
N HIS A 78 -10.36 4.49 24.27
CA HIS A 78 -11.79 4.24 24.54
C HIS A 78 -12.08 2.75 24.75
N ASN A 79 -11.55 1.89 23.88
CA ASN A 79 -11.89 0.47 23.91
C ASN A 79 -10.96 -0.36 24.81
N PHE A 80 -9.77 0.17 25.12
CA PHE A 80 -8.73 -0.53 25.89
C PHE A 80 -8.04 0.39 26.91
N PRO A 81 -8.78 0.99 27.84
CA PRO A 81 -8.25 2.04 28.73
C PRO A 81 -7.08 1.57 29.61
N PHE A 82 -7.00 0.26 29.89
CA PHE A 82 -5.92 -0.31 30.70
C PHE A 82 -4.59 -0.50 29.95
N GLN A 83 -4.56 -0.31 28.65
CA GLN A 83 -3.38 -0.52 27.81
C GLN A 83 -2.74 0.78 27.29
N LYS A 84 -3.31 1.94 27.66
CA LYS A 84 -2.83 3.26 27.26
C LYS A 84 -1.32 3.43 27.51
N LYS A 85 -0.85 3.05 28.70
CA LYS A 85 0.55 3.17 29.12
C LYS A 85 1.50 2.31 28.24
N LYS A 86 1.08 1.10 27.92
CA LYS A 86 1.84 0.21 27.00
C LYS A 86 1.91 0.77 25.60
N LEU A 87 0.86 1.38 25.10
CA LEU A 87 0.80 1.96 23.76
C LEU A 87 1.65 3.22 23.63
N GLU A 88 1.74 4.04 24.66
CA GLU A 88 2.66 5.18 24.72
C GLU A 88 4.13 4.72 24.76
N GLU A 89 4.43 3.64 25.45
CA GLU A 89 5.75 3.02 25.45
C GLU A 89 6.08 2.41 24.07
N PHE A 90 5.15 1.72 23.45
CA PHE A 90 5.28 1.16 22.12
C PHE A 90 5.44 2.22 21.05
N SER A 91 4.78 3.36 21.14
CA SER A 91 4.92 4.46 20.17
C SER A 91 6.34 5.05 20.14
N LYS A 92 7.13 4.82 21.19
CA LYS A 92 8.51 5.29 21.34
C LYS A 92 9.55 4.24 20.93
N GLN A 93 9.18 2.97 20.84
CA GLN A 93 10.08 1.88 20.46
C GLN A 93 9.93 1.53 18.99
N GLN A 94 11.04 1.33 18.30
CA GLN A 94 11.03 0.93 16.88
C GLN A 94 10.53 -0.51 16.65
N ASP A 95 10.43 -1.31 17.70
CA ASP A 95 10.01 -2.73 17.66
C ASP A 95 8.50 -2.90 17.96
N PHE A 96 7.67 -2.48 17.05
CA PHE A 96 6.22 -2.41 17.20
C PHE A 96 5.50 -3.75 16.93
N PHE A 97 6.06 -4.86 17.37
CA PHE A 97 5.59 -6.17 16.91
C PHE A 97 4.61 -6.90 17.82
N ASN A 98 4.37 -6.41 19.02
CA ASN A 98 3.37 -7.01 19.88
C ASN A 98 2.55 -5.95 20.60
N PRO A 99 1.66 -5.24 19.90
CA PRO A 99 0.85 -4.20 20.52
C PRO A 99 -0.17 -4.75 21.51
N GLY A 100 -0.02 -6.00 21.90
CA GLY A 100 -0.81 -6.62 22.92
C GLY A 100 -2.22 -7.03 22.47
N LYS A 101 -3.01 -7.47 23.44
CA LYS A 101 -4.33 -8.09 23.26
C LYS A 101 -5.33 -7.22 22.48
N CYS A 102 -5.23 -5.89 22.58
CA CYS A 102 -6.16 -4.96 21.96
C CYS A 102 -6.07 -4.90 20.42
N ILE A 103 -4.87 -4.96 19.87
CA ILE A 103 -4.73 -4.98 18.40
C ILE A 103 -5.10 -6.35 17.85
N ASN A 104 -4.83 -7.42 18.57
CA ASN A 104 -5.28 -8.75 18.18
C ASN A 104 -6.80 -8.82 18.07
N GLU A 105 -7.53 -8.20 18.98
CA GLU A 105 -8.99 -8.16 18.92
C GLU A 105 -9.47 -7.31 17.71
N LEU A 106 -8.84 -6.17 17.46
CA LEU A 106 -9.12 -5.36 16.29
C LEU A 106 -8.85 -6.15 14.99
N LEU A 107 -7.70 -6.81 14.89
CA LEU A 107 -7.35 -7.65 13.75
C LEU A 107 -8.32 -8.81 13.56
N TYR A 108 -8.81 -9.41 14.65
CA TYR A 108 -9.81 -10.45 14.58
C TYR A 108 -11.13 -9.92 14.01
N ARG A 109 -11.62 -8.77 14.48
CA ARG A 109 -12.83 -8.14 13.94
C ARG A 109 -12.69 -7.79 12.45
N LEU A 110 -11.54 -7.22 12.06
CA LEU A 110 -11.24 -6.89 10.68
C LEU A 110 -11.17 -8.15 9.79
N SER A 111 -10.52 -9.20 10.29
CA SER A 111 -10.45 -10.49 9.60
C SER A 111 -11.84 -11.11 9.42
N TYR A 112 -12.65 -11.09 10.46
CA TYR A 112 -14.03 -11.58 10.41
C TYR A 112 -14.84 -10.80 9.37
N GLU A 113 -14.79 -9.47 9.38
CA GLU A 113 -15.50 -8.64 8.41
C GLU A 113 -15.04 -8.92 6.97
N CYS A 114 -13.74 -9.10 6.74
CA CYS A 114 -13.21 -9.47 5.44
C CYS A 114 -13.69 -10.85 4.98
N GLN A 115 -13.79 -11.83 5.88
CA GLN A 115 -14.27 -13.18 5.56
C GLN A 115 -15.76 -13.21 5.22
N GLN A 116 -16.59 -12.41 5.91
CA GLN A 116 -18.02 -12.31 5.63
C GLN A 116 -18.32 -11.63 4.29
N ASN A 117 -17.40 -10.88 3.76
CA ASN A 117 -17.56 -10.11 2.53
C ASN A 117 -16.63 -10.62 1.42
N THR A 118 -16.59 -11.94 1.22
CA THR A 118 -15.88 -12.54 0.09
C THR A 118 -16.50 -12.07 -1.22
N TRP A 119 -15.67 -11.52 -2.08
CA TRP A 119 -16.11 -11.07 -3.39
C TRP A 119 -15.86 -12.14 -4.43
N SER A 120 -16.83 -12.36 -5.31
CA SER A 120 -16.54 -12.92 -6.62
C SER A 120 -15.56 -11.99 -7.34
N GLU A 121 -14.80 -12.49 -8.29
CA GLU A 121 -13.78 -11.72 -9.04
C GLU A 121 -14.17 -10.27 -9.31
N ILE A 122 -13.28 -9.35 -8.92
CA ILE A 122 -13.40 -7.94 -9.23
C ILE A 122 -12.44 -7.62 -10.39
N LYS A 123 -12.99 -7.16 -11.51
CA LYS A 123 -12.22 -6.71 -12.67
C LYS A 123 -12.03 -5.21 -12.62
N LEU A 124 -10.79 -4.74 -12.55
CA LEU A 124 -10.43 -3.32 -12.53
C LEU A 124 -9.66 -2.94 -13.79
N LYS A 125 -10.15 -1.95 -14.53
CA LYS A 125 -9.39 -1.38 -15.65
C LYS A 125 -8.27 -0.48 -15.16
N ILE A 126 -7.10 -0.64 -15.77
CA ILE A 126 -5.96 0.26 -15.58
C ILE A 126 -6.31 1.61 -16.19
N LYS A 127 -6.11 2.68 -15.42
CA LYS A 127 -6.28 4.05 -15.88
C LYS A 127 -4.99 4.59 -16.46
N LYS A 128 -3.91 4.49 -15.70
CA LYS A 128 -2.57 4.94 -16.10
C LYS A 128 -1.48 4.39 -15.17
N VAL A 129 -0.29 4.25 -15.73
CA VAL A 129 0.96 4.13 -14.98
C VAL A 129 1.56 5.51 -14.79
N PHE A 130 2.13 5.80 -13.65
CA PHE A 130 2.76 7.08 -13.37
C PHE A 130 3.83 6.99 -12.29
N TYR A 131 4.75 7.91 -12.33
CA TYR A 131 5.73 8.16 -11.30
C TYR A 131 5.25 9.32 -10.40
N ASN A 132 5.26 9.13 -9.09
CA ASN A 132 4.79 10.14 -8.13
C ASN A 132 5.91 10.74 -7.26
N GLY A 133 7.15 10.69 -7.73
CA GLY A 133 8.31 11.18 -6.99
C GLY A 133 9.00 10.13 -6.10
N ASN A 134 8.29 9.11 -5.62
CA ASN A 134 8.84 8.06 -4.75
C ASN A 134 8.57 6.62 -5.25
N THR A 135 7.56 6.45 -6.07
CA THR A 135 7.13 5.11 -6.53
C THR A 135 6.63 5.17 -7.96
N ILE A 136 6.79 4.06 -8.69
CA ILE A 136 6.03 3.79 -9.90
C ILE A 136 4.74 3.11 -9.49
N ARG A 137 3.60 3.63 -9.96
CA ARG A 137 2.26 3.17 -9.58
C ARG A 137 1.34 3.01 -10.77
N ILE A 138 0.38 2.11 -10.63
CA ILE A 138 -0.78 2.00 -11.49
C ILE A 138 -1.99 2.58 -10.77
N SER A 139 -2.71 3.51 -11.38
CA SER A 139 -4.05 3.92 -10.96
C SER A 139 -5.11 3.13 -11.74
N VAL A 140 -6.25 2.87 -11.10
CA VAL A 140 -7.38 2.18 -11.72
C VAL A 140 -8.49 3.15 -12.09
N LYS A 141 -9.26 2.81 -13.13
CA LYS A 141 -10.43 3.61 -13.53
C LYS A 141 -11.52 3.49 -12.45
N LYS A 142 -12.22 4.60 -12.19
CA LYS A 142 -13.43 4.59 -11.38
C LYS A 142 -14.51 3.85 -12.17
N TRP A 143 -14.92 2.70 -11.69
CA TRP A 143 -15.98 1.89 -12.27
C TRP A 143 -16.98 1.52 -11.16
N PRO A 144 -18.23 1.15 -11.45
CA PRO A 144 -19.22 0.75 -10.42
C PRO A 144 -18.72 -0.35 -9.47
N VAL A 145 -17.78 -1.16 -9.92
CA VAL A 145 -17.12 -2.19 -9.09
C VAL A 145 -16.38 -1.61 -7.88
N LEU A 146 -15.88 -0.37 -7.97
CA LEU A 146 -15.24 0.29 -6.82
C LEU A 146 -16.23 0.55 -5.66
N ASP A 147 -17.52 0.51 -5.91
CA ASP A 147 -18.52 0.70 -4.84
C ASP A 147 -18.44 -0.42 -3.81
N LYS A 148 -18.18 -1.67 -4.23
CA LYS A 148 -17.96 -2.78 -3.31
C LYS A 148 -16.71 -2.54 -2.44
N MET A 149 -15.63 -2.11 -3.05
CA MET A 149 -14.39 -1.77 -2.33
C MET A 149 -14.59 -0.57 -1.40
N ASN A 150 -15.31 0.45 -1.85
CA ASN A 150 -15.63 1.63 -1.05
C ASN A 150 -16.53 1.26 0.15
N ASN A 151 -17.53 0.41 -0.06
CA ASN A 151 -18.41 -0.05 1.02
C ASN A 151 -17.62 -0.86 2.06
N MET A 152 -16.72 -1.76 1.62
CA MET A 152 -15.84 -2.47 2.55
C MET A 152 -14.92 -1.51 3.29
N ARG A 153 -14.30 -0.57 2.58
CA ARG A 153 -13.43 0.45 3.20
C ARG A 153 -14.20 1.25 4.25
N LYS A 154 -15.45 1.64 3.98
CA LYS A 154 -16.31 2.31 4.95
C LYS A 154 -16.51 1.47 6.20
N ARG A 155 -16.85 0.19 6.07
CA ARG A 155 -17.00 -0.73 7.22
C ARG A 155 -15.71 -0.85 8.02
N LEU A 156 -14.56 -0.97 7.35
CA LEU A 156 -13.26 -1.01 8.01
C LEU A 156 -12.95 0.32 8.73
N THR A 157 -13.35 1.45 8.14
CA THR A 157 -13.27 2.77 8.75
C THR A 157 -14.10 2.84 10.03
N ASP A 158 -15.34 2.34 9.98
CA ASP A 158 -16.24 2.32 11.14
C ASP A 158 -15.67 1.44 12.27
N ILE A 159 -15.12 0.26 11.92
CA ILE A 159 -14.49 -0.65 12.91
C ILE A 159 -13.24 -0.01 13.53
N CYS A 160 -12.42 0.67 12.73
CA CYS A 160 -11.16 1.28 13.20
C CYS A 160 -11.36 2.71 13.73
N ASN A 161 -12.54 3.29 13.56
CA ASN A 161 -12.83 4.71 13.83
C ASN A 161 -11.78 5.65 13.21
N ASN A 162 -11.47 5.42 11.91
CA ASN A 162 -10.40 6.11 11.19
C ASN A 162 -10.81 6.50 9.77
N GLU A 163 -10.92 7.79 9.51
CA GLU A 163 -11.31 8.31 8.20
C GLU A 163 -10.17 8.39 7.17
N ASP A 164 -8.91 8.20 7.58
CA ASP A 164 -7.71 8.38 6.71
C ASP A 164 -7.55 7.31 5.61
N GLY A 165 -8.45 6.35 5.54
CA GLY A 165 -8.41 5.28 4.53
C GLY A 165 -8.82 5.68 3.10
N MET A 166 -9.17 6.93 2.85
CA MET A 166 -9.84 7.36 1.62
C MET A 166 -8.92 7.72 0.43
N GLY A 167 -7.68 7.29 0.45
CA GLY A 167 -6.76 7.47 -0.69
C GLY A 167 -7.26 6.79 -1.97
N SER A 168 -6.77 7.25 -3.13
CA SER A 168 -7.06 6.61 -4.41
C SER A 168 -6.49 5.19 -4.46
N TYR A 169 -7.25 4.26 -5.02
CA TYR A 169 -6.77 2.90 -5.24
C TYR A 169 -5.64 2.89 -6.26
N HIS A 170 -4.55 2.22 -5.90
CA HIS A 170 -3.40 2.08 -6.76
C HIS A 170 -2.64 0.79 -6.46
N VAL A 171 -1.87 0.34 -7.43
CA VAL A 171 -0.88 -0.73 -7.27
C VAL A 171 0.50 -0.09 -7.30
N THR A 172 1.33 -0.39 -6.32
CA THR A 172 2.74 0.03 -6.32
C THR A 172 3.56 -1.04 -7.04
N LEU A 173 4.36 -0.63 -8.02
CA LEU A 173 5.19 -1.51 -8.83
C LEU A 173 6.65 -1.55 -8.37
N GLY A 174 7.13 -0.45 -7.82
CA GLY A 174 8.50 -0.32 -7.34
C GLY A 174 8.73 0.96 -6.56
N TYR A 175 9.78 0.98 -5.76
CA TYR A 175 10.18 2.10 -4.91
C TYR A 175 11.48 2.71 -5.39
N LYS A 176 11.53 4.03 -5.34
CA LYS A 176 12.75 4.80 -5.59
C LYS A 176 13.75 4.58 -4.45
N TYR A 177 15.01 4.30 -4.81
CA TYR A 177 16.11 4.12 -3.85
C TYR A 177 17.30 5.07 -4.09
N LYS A 178 17.29 5.85 -5.18
CA LYS A 178 18.30 6.88 -5.48
C LYS A 178 17.65 8.24 -5.74
N ASN A 179 18.41 9.30 -5.54
CA ASN A 179 17.98 10.63 -5.95
C ASN A 179 17.87 10.71 -7.47
N ILE A 180 16.97 11.52 -7.92
CA ILE A 180 16.63 11.76 -9.32
C ILE A 180 16.68 13.28 -9.50
N ASP A 181 17.48 13.78 -10.40
CA ASP A 181 17.48 15.18 -10.82
C ASP A 181 16.40 15.45 -11.88
N ASP A 182 16.30 16.71 -12.31
CA ASP A 182 15.23 17.13 -13.25
C ASP A 182 15.43 16.57 -14.67
N GLU A 183 16.65 16.31 -15.09
CA GLU A 183 16.96 15.71 -16.41
C GLU A 183 16.66 14.21 -16.39
N GLU A 184 17.13 13.52 -15.36
CA GLU A 184 16.83 12.10 -15.11
C GLU A 184 15.33 11.86 -14.98
N LYS A 185 14.62 12.78 -14.32
CA LYS A 185 13.15 12.69 -14.20
C LYS A 185 12.46 12.68 -15.56
N LYS A 186 12.88 13.50 -16.50
CA LYS A 186 12.31 13.51 -17.87
C LYS A 186 12.48 12.17 -18.56
N ILE A 187 13.66 11.56 -18.43
CA ILE A 187 13.98 10.26 -19.02
C ILE A 187 13.13 9.17 -18.35
N ILE A 188 13.01 9.20 -17.02
CA ILE A 188 12.16 8.28 -16.24
C ILE A 188 10.70 8.42 -16.64
N ASP A 189 10.18 9.64 -16.75
CA ASP A 189 8.80 9.89 -17.15
C ASP A 189 8.51 9.32 -18.55
N ASN A 190 9.49 9.39 -19.49
CA ASN A 190 9.37 8.78 -20.79
C ASN A 190 9.26 7.24 -20.71
N GLU A 191 10.12 6.58 -19.94
CA GLU A 191 10.07 5.12 -19.75
C GLU A 191 8.78 4.67 -19.05
N VAL A 192 8.33 5.44 -18.07
CA VAL A 192 7.03 5.20 -17.42
C VAL A 192 5.87 5.38 -18.39
N ASN A 193 5.96 6.32 -19.32
CA ASN A 193 4.96 6.51 -20.39
C ASN A 193 4.93 5.32 -21.37
N ILE A 194 6.07 4.74 -21.70
CA ILE A 194 6.12 3.50 -22.52
C ILE A 194 5.38 2.37 -21.76
N LEU A 195 5.70 2.16 -20.50
CA LEU A 195 5.00 1.16 -19.68
C LEU A 195 3.50 1.47 -19.58
N ASN A 196 3.13 2.75 -19.50
CA ASN A 196 1.74 3.18 -19.50
C ASN A 196 1.03 2.80 -20.80
N MET A 197 1.65 2.99 -21.96
CA MET A 197 1.06 2.58 -23.24
C MET A 197 0.84 1.07 -23.34
N LEU A 198 1.75 0.28 -22.78
CA LEU A 198 1.63 -1.19 -22.76
C LEU A 198 0.49 -1.67 -21.85
N LEU A 199 0.15 -0.91 -20.80
CA LEU A 199 -0.78 -1.33 -19.76
C LEU A 199 -2.15 -0.64 -19.84
N THR A 200 -2.26 0.48 -20.54
CA THR A 200 -3.52 1.22 -20.63
C THR A 200 -4.65 0.33 -21.15
N ASP A 201 -5.79 0.39 -20.50
CA ASP A 201 -6.99 -0.41 -20.78
C ASP A 201 -6.89 -1.92 -20.48
N GLN A 202 -5.77 -2.41 -20.00
CA GLN A 202 -5.71 -3.77 -19.46
C GLN A 202 -6.54 -3.87 -18.17
N THR A 203 -6.84 -5.10 -17.78
CA THR A 203 -7.71 -5.39 -16.64
C THR A 203 -6.95 -6.21 -15.60
N PHE A 204 -7.05 -5.78 -14.33
CA PHE A 204 -6.68 -6.61 -13.19
C PHE A 204 -7.86 -7.43 -12.69
N ILE A 205 -7.54 -8.60 -12.16
CA ILE A 205 -8.47 -9.45 -11.42
C ILE A 205 -7.99 -9.46 -9.95
N LEU A 206 -8.90 -9.09 -9.04
CA LEU A 206 -8.69 -9.17 -7.59
C LEU A 206 -9.34 -10.43 -7.04
#